data_f55e304e5975f063f1584652a7a3c592
#
_entry.id   f55e304e5975f063f1584652a7a3c592
#
_cell.length_a   1.000
_cell.length_b   1.000
_cell.length_c   1.000
_cell.angle_alpha   90.00
_cell.angle_beta   90.00
_cell.angle_gamma   90.00
#
_symmetry.space_group_name_H-M   'P 1'
#
loop_
_entity.id
_entity.type
_entity.pdbx_description
1 polymer ?
#
loop_
_entity_poly.entity_id
_entity_poly.type
_entity_poly.pdbx_seq_one_letter_code
_entity_poly.pdbx_strand_id
1 'polypeptide(L)'
;MQGIGFYIKNKTMDYKKLKFETRQIHAGLNAQEPTGSRGVAIYPTSAYRFKDCEYAANLFELSEAGNIYTRLQNPTTTNYEERIAALYGGVAAVATSSGMSAIVTALTCLASEGENIVASPLLYGGTYNLFRCTLRRLGIEIRIAPTTDPADFARLIDDKTRAVYAESMGNPTCEVPDIEKLGEIAHKAGVPLVIDNTFGAAGYLCNPFDWGADIIVDSATKWINGHGTAMGGIIVDGGTFDWGNGKFPNIDGPSEGYHGLNLYKAFGNMAFAVKCRVDGLRDLGTCPSPFDAYLMMIGLETLSLRVRHEVESTRRLAEYLRDHKAVKTVSYVGFEEHPSHKNAAKYFRFDGCGPVLNVELVGDVDTTAKFVESLELAAHMTMIGDSITVVTHPASTTHKQLSEADMAKAGVTPTLLRISPGLENIEDIIADFEQAFAKALK
;
A
#
# COMPACT_ATOMS: atom_id res chain seq x y z
N MET A 1 -35.23 2.79 -38.59
CA MET A 1 -33.80 2.43 -38.59
C MET A 1 -33.56 1.50 -37.41
N GLN A 2 -33.46 0.21 -37.67
CA GLN A 2 -33.14 -0.78 -36.63
C GLN A 2 -31.65 -0.62 -36.32
N GLY A 3 -31.33 -0.23 -35.07
CA GLY A 3 -29.96 -0.11 -34.60
C GLY A 3 -29.30 -1.49 -34.63
N ILE A 4 -28.20 -1.60 -35.34
CA ILE A 4 -27.32 -2.78 -35.30
C ILE A 4 -26.66 -2.79 -33.93
N GLY A 5 -27.30 -3.49 -32.99
CA GLY A 5 -26.71 -3.77 -31.68
C GLY A 5 -25.57 -4.76 -31.86
N PHE A 6 -24.32 -4.30 -31.77
CA PHE A 6 -23.18 -5.19 -31.63
C PHE A 6 -23.25 -5.85 -30.23
N TYR A 7 -23.83 -7.04 -30.18
CA TYR A 7 -23.74 -7.89 -29.00
C TYR A 7 -22.31 -8.45 -28.89
N ILE A 8 -21.44 -7.78 -28.15
CA ILE A 8 -20.22 -8.40 -27.68
C ILE A 8 -20.65 -9.46 -26.65
N LYS A 9 -20.49 -10.74 -27.00
CA LYS A 9 -20.74 -11.83 -26.05
C LYS A 9 -19.81 -11.67 -24.86
N ASN A 10 -20.36 -11.25 -23.71
CA ASN A 10 -19.65 -11.19 -22.44
C ASN A 10 -19.23 -12.61 -22.04
N LYS A 11 -18.00 -12.98 -22.34
CA LYS A 11 -17.32 -14.02 -21.57
C LYS A 11 -16.83 -13.34 -20.28
N THR A 12 -17.51 -13.59 -19.16
CA THR A 12 -16.97 -13.27 -17.84
C THR A 12 -15.67 -14.08 -17.68
N MET A 13 -14.55 -13.39 -17.79
CA MET A 13 -13.24 -14.00 -17.68
C MET A 13 -12.96 -14.29 -16.19
N ASP A 14 -12.61 -15.53 -15.88
CA ASP A 14 -12.19 -15.89 -14.52
C ASP A 14 -10.74 -15.44 -14.31
N TYR A 15 -10.56 -14.22 -13.81
CA TYR A 15 -9.26 -13.60 -13.58
C TYR A 15 -8.37 -14.39 -12.60
N LYS A 16 -8.96 -15.20 -11.70
CA LYS A 16 -8.20 -16.02 -10.73
C LYS A 16 -7.31 -17.05 -11.41
N LYS A 17 -7.68 -17.50 -12.62
CA LYS A 17 -6.90 -18.47 -13.43
C LYS A 17 -5.77 -17.84 -14.24
N LEU A 18 -5.71 -16.52 -14.32
CA LEU A 18 -4.72 -15.80 -15.12
C LEU A 18 -3.51 -15.41 -14.29
N LYS A 19 -2.36 -15.28 -14.94
CA LYS A 19 -1.14 -14.77 -14.33
C LYS A 19 -1.24 -13.27 -14.08
N PHE A 20 -0.41 -12.76 -13.19
CA PHE A 20 -0.40 -11.35 -12.78
C PHE A 20 -0.30 -10.40 -13.99
N GLU A 21 0.63 -10.67 -14.89
CA GLU A 21 0.91 -9.83 -16.07
C GLU A 21 -0.30 -9.72 -17.02
N THR A 22 -1.16 -10.73 -17.07
CA THR A 22 -2.42 -10.67 -17.81
C THR A 22 -3.50 -9.94 -17.02
N ARG A 23 -3.60 -10.20 -15.71
CA ARG A 23 -4.57 -9.54 -14.83
C ARG A 23 -4.36 -8.03 -14.77
N GLN A 24 -3.10 -7.56 -14.68
CA GLN A 24 -2.78 -6.13 -14.63
C GLN A 24 -3.27 -5.34 -15.84
N ILE A 25 -3.45 -6.00 -16.99
CA ILE A 25 -3.92 -5.38 -18.24
C ILE A 25 -5.44 -5.50 -18.39
N HIS A 26 -6.02 -6.65 -18.06
CA HIS A 26 -7.40 -6.99 -18.45
C HIS A 26 -8.43 -6.89 -17.31
N ALA A 27 -8.02 -7.06 -16.05
CA ALA A 27 -8.96 -6.95 -14.94
C ALA A 27 -9.49 -5.52 -14.78
N GLY A 28 -10.76 -5.38 -14.38
CA GLY A 28 -11.41 -4.08 -14.22
C GLY A 28 -11.66 -3.35 -15.56
N LEU A 29 -11.51 -3.99 -16.72
CA LEU A 29 -12.01 -3.45 -17.98
C LEU A 29 -13.50 -3.79 -18.11
N ASN A 30 -14.33 -2.76 -18.15
CA ASN A 30 -15.77 -2.95 -18.30
C ASN A 30 -16.10 -3.46 -19.72
N ALA A 31 -16.42 -4.75 -19.82
CA ALA A 31 -16.84 -5.37 -21.07
C ALA A 31 -18.18 -4.84 -21.59
N GLN A 32 -18.93 -4.10 -20.78
CA GLN A 32 -20.22 -3.49 -21.12
C GLN A 32 -20.10 -1.98 -21.37
N GLU A 33 -18.88 -1.47 -21.58
CA GLU A 33 -18.68 -0.07 -21.92
C GLU A 33 -19.49 0.26 -23.20
N PRO A 34 -20.47 1.19 -23.15
CA PRO A 34 -21.46 1.37 -24.23
C PRO A 34 -20.86 1.78 -25.58
N THR A 35 -19.70 2.43 -25.57
CA THR A 35 -19.02 2.91 -26.77
C THR A 35 -18.09 1.87 -27.39
N GLY A 36 -17.78 0.77 -26.65
CA GLY A 36 -16.78 -0.21 -27.04
C GLY A 36 -15.34 0.31 -26.96
N SER A 37 -15.10 1.38 -26.18
CA SER A 37 -13.77 1.93 -25.99
C SER A 37 -12.81 0.88 -25.39
N ARG A 38 -11.60 0.79 -25.91
CA ARG A 38 -10.53 -0.03 -25.30
C ARG A 38 -10.06 0.53 -23.97
N GLY A 39 -9.98 1.85 -23.85
CA GLY A 39 -9.55 2.54 -22.64
C GLY A 39 -10.70 2.72 -21.65
N VAL A 40 -10.38 2.79 -20.37
CA VAL A 40 -11.36 3.13 -19.34
C VAL A 40 -11.85 4.56 -19.54
N ALA A 41 -13.16 4.77 -19.54
CA ALA A 41 -13.74 6.10 -19.62
C ALA A 41 -13.52 6.88 -18.31
N ILE A 42 -13.23 8.17 -18.41
CA ILE A 42 -13.12 9.06 -17.26
C ILE A 42 -14.47 9.74 -17.04
N TYR A 43 -15.06 9.56 -15.86
CA TYR A 43 -16.33 10.17 -15.45
C TYR A 43 -16.09 11.33 -14.48
N PRO A 44 -15.77 12.55 -14.96
CA PRO A 44 -15.51 13.72 -14.12
C PRO A 44 -16.83 14.34 -13.65
N THR A 45 -17.56 13.61 -12.81
CA THR A 45 -18.85 14.04 -12.28
C THR A 45 -18.90 13.87 -10.77
N SER A 46 -19.62 14.74 -10.07
CA SER A 46 -19.85 14.62 -8.63
C SER A 46 -21.06 13.74 -8.29
N ALA A 47 -22.12 13.75 -9.12
CA ALA A 47 -23.39 13.11 -8.82
C ALA A 47 -23.99 12.45 -10.06
N TYR A 48 -24.95 11.55 -9.84
CA TYR A 48 -25.62 10.77 -10.85
C TYR A 48 -27.14 10.98 -10.78
N ARG A 49 -27.83 10.88 -11.92
CA ARG A 49 -29.30 11.01 -11.99
C ARG A 49 -29.95 9.69 -11.64
N PHE A 50 -30.97 9.74 -10.80
CA PHE A 50 -31.81 8.59 -10.49
C PHE A 50 -32.93 8.48 -11.55
N LYS A 51 -33.33 7.24 -11.88
CA LYS A 51 -34.44 6.98 -12.80
C LYS A 51 -35.80 7.35 -12.19
N ASP A 52 -35.98 7.12 -10.87
CA ASP A 52 -37.18 7.41 -10.07
C ASP A 52 -36.82 7.47 -8.57
N CYS A 53 -37.82 7.78 -7.73
CA CYS A 53 -37.63 7.92 -6.27
C CYS A 53 -37.42 6.57 -5.57
N GLU A 54 -38.03 5.50 -6.06
CA GLU A 54 -37.90 4.14 -5.49
C GLU A 54 -36.46 3.65 -5.70
N TYR A 55 -35.94 3.78 -6.92
CA TYR A 55 -34.54 3.46 -7.20
C TYR A 55 -33.56 4.27 -6.34
N ALA A 56 -33.82 5.58 -6.17
CA ALA A 56 -33.01 6.41 -5.30
C ALA A 56 -33.02 5.88 -3.85
N ALA A 57 -34.20 5.57 -3.29
CA ALA A 57 -34.32 5.00 -1.95
C ALA A 57 -33.53 3.70 -1.81
N ASN A 58 -33.70 2.77 -2.75
CA ASN A 58 -33.01 1.47 -2.75
C ASN A 58 -31.47 1.61 -2.75
N LEU A 59 -30.93 2.59 -3.49
CA LEU A 59 -29.49 2.87 -3.49
C LEU A 59 -29.00 3.36 -2.12
N PHE A 60 -29.73 4.27 -1.46
CA PHE A 60 -29.39 4.79 -0.14
C PHE A 60 -29.56 3.75 0.98
N GLU A 61 -30.46 2.81 0.82
CA GLU A 61 -30.68 1.68 1.74
C GLU A 61 -29.73 0.50 1.50
N LEU A 62 -28.84 0.59 0.49
CA LEU A 62 -27.90 -0.46 0.06
C LEU A 62 -28.62 -1.75 -0.42
N SER A 63 -29.88 -1.68 -0.78
CA SER A 63 -30.68 -2.80 -1.31
C SER A 63 -30.53 -2.98 -2.83
N GLU A 64 -30.04 -1.97 -3.55
CA GLU A 64 -29.72 -2.02 -4.98
C GLU A 64 -28.34 -1.42 -5.23
N ALA A 65 -27.61 -1.93 -6.23
CA ALA A 65 -26.30 -1.42 -6.62
C ALA A 65 -26.40 -0.31 -7.67
N GLY A 66 -25.64 0.76 -7.54
CA GLY A 66 -25.60 1.83 -8.53
C GLY A 66 -24.83 3.06 -8.05
N ASN A 67 -24.70 4.04 -8.95
CA ASN A 67 -23.95 5.25 -8.67
C ASN A 67 -24.84 6.33 -8.04
N ILE A 68 -24.43 6.89 -6.92
CA ILE A 68 -25.09 7.98 -6.21
C ILE A 68 -24.27 9.26 -6.34
N TYR A 69 -23.04 9.19 -5.86
CA TYR A 69 -22.14 10.34 -5.71
C TYR A 69 -20.68 9.85 -5.77
N THR A 70 -19.83 10.59 -6.45
CA THR A 70 -18.43 10.15 -6.71
C THR A 70 -17.63 9.88 -5.43
N ARG A 71 -17.95 10.53 -4.31
CA ARG A 71 -17.31 10.25 -3.02
C ARG A 71 -17.52 8.80 -2.55
N LEU A 72 -18.68 8.19 -2.88
CA LEU A 72 -18.95 6.79 -2.56
C LEU A 72 -18.47 5.85 -3.66
N GLN A 73 -18.79 6.20 -4.92
CA GLN A 73 -18.51 5.34 -6.06
C GLN A 73 -18.49 6.16 -7.37
N ASN A 74 -17.55 5.80 -8.24
CA ASN A 74 -17.43 6.39 -9.58
C ASN A 74 -17.00 5.29 -10.55
N PRO A 75 -17.57 5.17 -11.77
CA PRO A 75 -17.25 4.06 -12.67
C PRO A 75 -15.75 3.97 -13.04
N THR A 76 -15.04 5.08 -13.18
CA THR A 76 -13.58 5.08 -13.40
C THR A 76 -12.85 4.48 -12.21
N THR A 77 -13.21 4.90 -10.99
CA THR A 77 -12.63 4.39 -9.75
C THR A 77 -12.97 2.92 -9.54
N THR A 78 -14.19 2.49 -9.86
CA THR A 78 -14.61 1.09 -9.79
C THR A 78 -13.72 0.18 -10.64
N ASN A 79 -13.41 0.58 -11.88
CA ASN A 79 -12.50 -0.19 -12.74
C ASN A 79 -11.11 -0.36 -12.12
N TYR A 80 -10.60 0.67 -11.46
CA TYR A 80 -9.34 0.62 -10.73
C TYR A 80 -9.42 -0.33 -9.53
N GLU A 81 -10.47 -0.22 -8.71
CA GLU A 81 -10.72 -1.08 -7.55
C GLU A 81 -10.83 -2.56 -7.93
N GLU A 82 -11.60 -2.87 -8.98
CA GLU A 82 -11.74 -4.23 -9.52
C GLU A 82 -10.41 -4.81 -10.00
N ARG A 83 -9.57 -3.99 -10.67
CA ARG A 83 -8.23 -4.41 -11.10
C ARG A 83 -7.36 -4.76 -9.92
N ILE A 84 -7.28 -3.90 -8.92
CA ILE A 84 -6.47 -4.15 -7.72
C ILE A 84 -6.98 -5.38 -6.95
N ALA A 85 -8.30 -5.49 -6.73
CA ALA A 85 -8.87 -6.67 -6.09
C ALA A 85 -8.49 -7.97 -6.85
N ALA A 86 -8.54 -7.96 -8.18
CA ALA A 86 -8.14 -9.10 -8.99
C ALA A 86 -6.64 -9.39 -8.91
N LEU A 87 -5.77 -8.37 -8.83
CA LEU A 87 -4.32 -8.55 -8.71
C LEU A 87 -3.93 -9.23 -7.39
N TYR A 88 -4.51 -8.80 -6.29
CA TYR A 88 -4.30 -9.40 -4.97
C TYR A 88 -5.06 -10.72 -4.77
N GLY A 89 -6.15 -10.94 -5.53
CA GLY A 89 -7.08 -12.06 -5.31
C GLY A 89 -8.08 -11.81 -4.17
N GLY A 90 -8.22 -10.55 -3.73
CA GLY A 90 -9.20 -10.13 -2.73
C GLY A 90 -10.63 -10.15 -3.26
N VAL A 91 -11.61 -10.02 -2.33
CA VAL A 91 -13.04 -10.01 -2.67
C VAL A 91 -13.51 -8.63 -3.11
N ALA A 92 -12.89 -7.57 -2.60
CA ALA A 92 -13.19 -6.18 -2.94
C ALA A 92 -12.00 -5.27 -2.65
N ALA A 93 -12.00 -4.10 -3.29
CA ALA A 93 -11.06 -3.02 -2.97
C ALA A 93 -11.80 -1.69 -2.85
N VAL A 94 -11.22 -0.76 -2.08
CA VAL A 94 -11.74 0.59 -1.86
C VAL A 94 -10.62 1.59 -2.07
N ALA A 95 -10.72 2.38 -3.12
CA ALA A 95 -9.74 3.39 -3.46
C ALA A 95 -9.88 4.63 -2.58
N THR A 96 -8.74 5.22 -2.20
CA THR A 96 -8.66 6.41 -1.36
C THR A 96 -7.71 7.44 -1.98
N SER A 97 -7.74 8.68 -1.47
CA SER A 97 -6.94 9.79 -2.00
C SER A 97 -5.44 9.69 -1.72
N SER A 98 -5.01 8.80 -0.82
CA SER A 98 -3.60 8.57 -0.48
C SER A 98 -3.43 7.27 0.31
N GLY A 99 -2.20 6.75 0.42
CA GLY A 99 -1.90 5.63 1.33
C GLY A 99 -2.25 5.94 2.78
N MET A 100 -2.00 7.17 3.25
CA MET A 100 -2.38 7.59 4.62
C MET A 100 -3.89 7.56 4.83
N SER A 101 -4.69 7.98 3.84
CA SER A 101 -6.15 7.87 3.93
C SER A 101 -6.63 6.41 3.87
N ALA A 102 -5.94 5.53 3.16
CA ALA A 102 -6.23 4.09 3.21
C ALA A 102 -6.02 3.53 4.64
N ILE A 103 -4.89 3.86 5.27
CA ILE A 103 -4.58 3.42 6.65
C ILE A 103 -5.63 3.96 7.63
N VAL A 104 -5.91 5.28 7.61
CA VAL A 104 -6.89 5.89 8.53
C VAL A 104 -8.26 5.26 8.34
N THR A 105 -8.74 5.15 7.10
CA THR A 105 -10.06 4.59 6.78
C THR A 105 -10.17 3.13 7.25
N ALA A 106 -9.17 2.30 6.94
CA ALA A 106 -9.17 0.90 7.36
C ALA A 106 -9.20 0.76 8.89
N LEU A 107 -8.31 1.47 9.59
CA LEU A 107 -8.16 1.32 11.04
C LEU A 107 -9.31 1.92 11.84
N THR A 108 -9.90 3.04 11.40
CA THR A 108 -11.10 3.63 12.06
C THR A 108 -12.38 2.85 11.77
N CYS A 109 -12.40 2.03 10.70
CA CYS A 109 -13.48 1.06 10.48
C CYS A 109 -13.34 -0.20 11.35
N LEU A 110 -12.14 -0.51 11.86
CA LEU A 110 -11.88 -1.65 12.74
C LEU A 110 -12.00 -1.31 14.23
N ALA A 111 -11.40 -0.18 14.64
CA ALA A 111 -11.27 0.20 16.03
C ALA A 111 -11.99 1.52 16.35
N SER A 112 -12.59 1.58 17.52
CA SER A 112 -13.30 2.73 18.09
C SER A 112 -12.56 3.29 19.33
N GLU A 113 -13.07 4.37 19.90
CA GLU A 113 -12.57 4.94 21.16
C GLU A 113 -12.50 3.87 22.26
N GLY A 114 -11.40 3.82 22.98
CA GLY A 114 -11.14 2.87 24.07
C GLY A 114 -10.65 1.49 23.61
N GLU A 115 -10.48 1.27 22.32
CA GLU A 115 -9.92 0.05 21.72
C GLU A 115 -8.47 0.27 21.27
N ASN A 116 -7.77 -0.81 20.92
CA ASN A 116 -6.37 -0.73 20.55
C ASN A 116 -6.02 -1.56 19.30
N ILE A 117 -4.88 -1.19 18.71
CA ILE A 117 -4.24 -1.88 17.61
C ILE A 117 -2.78 -2.17 18.02
N VAL A 118 -2.31 -3.39 17.79
CA VAL A 118 -0.91 -3.76 18.02
C VAL A 118 -0.15 -3.59 16.71
N ALA A 119 0.94 -2.82 16.72
CA ALA A 119 1.66 -2.43 15.51
C ALA A 119 3.15 -2.76 15.55
N SER A 120 3.74 -3.00 14.39
CA SER A 120 5.18 -3.14 14.18
C SER A 120 5.93 -1.86 14.59
N PRO A 121 7.18 -1.98 15.10
CA PRO A 121 8.04 -0.82 15.33
C PRO A 121 8.62 -0.23 14.03
N LEU A 122 8.66 -1.02 12.95
CA LEU A 122 9.27 -0.63 11.67
C LEU A 122 8.18 -0.08 10.74
N LEU A 123 7.92 1.20 10.88
CA LEU A 123 6.86 1.90 10.16
C LEU A 123 7.40 3.11 9.39
N TYR A 124 6.74 3.40 8.29
CA TYR A 124 6.90 4.68 7.62
C TYR A 124 6.68 5.84 8.61
N GLY A 125 7.52 6.87 8.54
CA GLY A 125 7.47 7.99 9.49
C GLY A 125 6.09 8.68 9.59
N GLY A 126 5.36 8.76 8.47
CA GLY A 126 3.99 9.27 8.46
C GLY A 126 3.01 8.37 9.21
N THR A 127 3.13 7.06 9.07
CA THR A 127 2.33 6.07 9.80
C THR A 127 2.64 6.10 11.29
N TYR A 128 3.92 6.17 11.66
CA TYR A 128 4.32 6.32 13.06
C TYR A 128 3.70 7.58 13.70
N ASN A 129 3.76 8.72 13.01
CA ASN A 129 3.17 9.95 13.51
C ASN A 129 1.62 9.89 13.58
N LEU A 130 0.97 9.27 12.59
CA LEU A 130 -0.48 9.00 12.61
C LEU A 130 -0.85 8.21 13.87
N PHE A 131 -0.12 7.16 14.18
CA PHE A 131 -0.37 6.26 15.30
C PHE A 131 -0.15 6.98 16.64
N ARG A 132 0.98 7.65 16.79
CA ARG A 132 1.35 8.32 18.04
C ARG A 132 0.47 9.54 18.37
N CYS A 133 0.04 10.28 17.35
CA CYS A 133 -0.60 11.57 17.54
C CYS A 133 -2.07 11.57 17.14
N THR A 134 -2.41 11.16 15.92
CA THR A 134 -3.74 11.39 15.35
C THR A 134 -4.75 10.37 15.85
N LEU A 135 -4.47 9.05 15.75
CA LEU A 135 -5.39 8.01 16.23
C LEU A 135 -5.59 8.09 17.75
N ARG A 136 -4.54 8.45 18.47
CA ARG A 136 -4.67 8.71 19.91
C ARG A 136 -5.69 9.79 20.24
N ARG A 137 -5.81 10.85 19.43
CA ARG A 137 -6.84 11.90 19.64
C ARG A 137 -8.25 11.40 19.35
N LEU A 138 -8.38 10.36 18.53
CA LEU A 138 -9.63 9.66 18.26
C LEU A 138 -9.96 8.59 19.32
N GLY A 139 -9.14 8.50 20.39
CA GLY A 139 -9.33 7.54 21.47
C GLY A 139 -8.86 6.11 21.15
N ILE A 140 -8.21 5.88 19.99
CA ILE A 140 -7.67 4.59 19.60
C ILE A 140 -6.22 4.48 20.11
N GLU A 141 -5.95 3.51 20.97
CA GLU A 141 -4.60 3.24 21.47
C GLU A 141 -3.80 2.46 20.43
N ILE A 142 -2.57 2.87 20.16
CA ILE A 142 -1.63 2.08 19.35
C ILE A 142 -0.51 1.56 20.25
N ARG A 143 -0.39 0.25 20.32
CA ARG A 143 0.64 -0.47 21.08
C ARG A 143 1.72 -0.93 20.13
N ILE A 144 2.83 -0.19 20.10
CA ILE A 144 3.96 -0.53 19.23
C ILE A 144 4.79 -1.64 19.90
N ALA A 145 5.00 -2.74 19.18
CA ALA A 145 5.85 -3.83 19.64
C ALA A 145 7.31 -3.35 19.82
N PRO A 146 8.03 -3.82 20.86
CA PRO A 146 9.42 -3.40 21.07
C PRO A 146 10.37 -3.90 19.99
N THR A 147 10.06 -5.03 19.35
CA THR A 147 10.84 -5.63 18.25
C THR A 147 9.92 -6.19 17.17
N THR A 148 10.49 -6.76 16.11
CA THR A 148 9.74 -7.48 15.07
C THR A 148 9.45 -8.95 15.42
N ASP A 149 9.89 -9.41 16.61
CA ASP A 149 9.58 -10.76 17.09
C ASP A 149 8.05 -10.91 17.28
N PRO A 150 7.40 -11.88 16.64
CA PRO A 150 5.99 -12.13 16.80
C PRO A 150 5.55 -12.32 18.27
N ALA A 151 6.41 -12.85 19.15
CA ALA A 151 6.11 -12.99 20.57
C ALA A 151 5.89 -11.65 21.29
N ASP A 152 6.51 -10.58 20.83
CA ASP A 152 6.29 -9.24 21.38
C ASP A 152 4.90 -8.70 21.03
N PHE A 153 4.41 -8.99 19.83
CA PHE A 153 3.03 -8.65 19.44
C PHE A 153 2.03 -9.43 20.29
N ALA A 154 2.22 -10.73 20.46
CA ALA A 154 1.33 -11.58 21.25
C ALA A 154 1.16 -11.07 22.69
N ARG A 155 2.21 -10.53 23.31
CA ARG A 155 2.15 -9.97 24.68
C ARG A 155 1.35 -8.68 24.80
N LEU A 156 1.18 -7.94 23.69
CA LEU A 156 0.46 -6.66 23.68
C LEU A 156 -1.01 -6.78 23.34
N ILE A 157 -1.45 -7.95 22.84
CA ILE A 157 -2.85 -8.23 22.49
C ILE A 157 -3.69 -8.46 23.74
N ASP A 158 -4.86 -7.83 23.80
CA ASP A 158 -5.88 -8.04 24.83
C ASP A 158 -7.30 -8.06 24.21
N ASP A 159 -8.34 -8.08 25.08
CA ASP A 159 -9.74 -8.14 24.64
C ASP A 159 -10.19 -6.90 23.85
N LYS A 160 -9.51 -5.77 24.00
CA LYS A 160 -9.77 -4.52 23.30
C LYS A 160 -9.00 -4.40 21.99
N THR A 161 -8.14 -5.34 21.68
CA THR A 161 -7.37 -5.34 20.43
C THR A 161 -8.31 -5.63 19.26
N ARG A 162 -8.20 -4.83 18.17
CA ARG A 162 -9.01 -4.92 16.96
C ARG A 162 -8.22 -5.25 15.70
N ALA A 163 -6.90 -5.09 15.73
CA ALA A 163 -6.04 -5.51 14.61
C ALA A 163 -4.59 -5.69 15.07
N VAL A 164 -3.85 -6.49 14.30
CA VAL A 164 -2.39 -6.43 14.23
C VAL A 164 -2.00 -5.73 12.94
N TYR A 165 -1.06 -4.77 13.00
CA TYR A 165 -0.63 -3.97 11.86
C TYR A 165 0.87 -4.07 11.65
N ALA A 166 1.30 -4.31 10.39
CA ALA A 166 2.70 -4.25 10.00
C ALA A 166 2.84 -3.75 8.55
N GLU A 167 4.06 -3.39 8.15
CA GLU A 167 4.42 -3.15 6.76
C GLU A 167 5.08 -4.41 6.19
N SER A 168 4.82 -4.76 4.93
CA SER A 168 5.47 -5.92 4.30
C SER A 168 6.99 -5.77 4.19
N MET A 169 7.46 -4.53 4.14
CA MET A 169 8.85 -4.14 4.26
C MET A 169 8.92 -2.79 4.98
N GLY A 170 9.62 -2.73 6.11
CA GLY A 170 9.74 -1.54 6.94
C GLY A 170 10.49 -0.40 6.24
N ASN A 171 10.09 0.82 6.53
CA ASN A 171 10.67 2.03 5.96
C ASN A 171 11.27 2.94 7.07
N PRO A 172 12.58 3.25 7.06
CA PRO A 172 13.51 3.09 5.95
C PRO A 172 14.35 1.79 5.98
N THR A 173 14.30 0.98 7.02
CA THR A 173 15.25 -0.12 7.27
C THR A 173 15.22 -1.24 6.23
N CYS A 174 14.13 -1.35 5.45
CA CYS A 174 13.88 -2.44 4.49
C CYS A 174 13.82 -3.83 5.15
N GLU A 175 13.60 -3.92 6.45
CA GLU A 175 13.42 -5.19 7.14
C GLU A 175 12.04 -5.79 6.82
N VAL A 176 11.99 -7.13 6.72
CA VAL A 176 10.78 -7.89 6.39
C VAL A 176 10.34 -8.69 7.62
N PRO A 177 9.14 -8.41 8.19
CA PRO A 177 8.62 -9.17 9.33
C PRO A 177 8.22 -10.58 8.93
N ASP A 178 8.01 -11.46 9.91
CA ASP A 178 7.42 -12.78 9.68
C ASP A 178 5.91 -12.66 9.55
N ILE A 179 5.44 -12.39 8.31
CA ILE A 179 4.02 -12.12 8.00
C ILE A 179 3.13 -13.30 8.42
N GLU A 180 3.55 -14.53 8.13
CA GLU A 180 2.78 -15.74 8.46
C GLU A 180 2.59 -15.88 9.97
N LYS A 181 3.66 -15.67 10.76
CA LYS A 181 3.56 -15.72 12.23
C LYS A 181 2.71 -14.61 12.81
N LEU A 182 2.75 -13.41 12.24
CA LEU A 182 1.86 -12.33 12.65
C LEU A 182 0.40 -12.67 12.35
N GLY A 183 0.11 -13.31 11.21
CA GLY A 183 -1.22 -13.82 10.87
C GLY A 183 -1.71 -14.88 11.87
N GLU A 184 -0.88 -15.87 12.19
CA GLU A 184 -1.22 -16.91 13.20
C GLU A 184 -1.60 -16.29 14.56
N ILE A 185 -0.81 -15.27 15.02
CA ILE A 185 -1.06 -14.60 16.31
C ILE A 185 -2.32 -13.76 16.27
N ALA A 186 -2.55 -13.00 15.19
CA ALA A 186 -3.75 -12.22 15.01
C ALA A 186 -5.00 -13.10 15.00
N HIS A 187 -5.00 -14.16 14.21
CA HIS A 187 -6.14 -15.09 14.10
C HIS A 187 -6.40 -15.84 15.41
N LYS A 188 -5.37 -16.27 16.12
CA LYS A 188 -5.52 -16.87 17.46
C LYS A 188 -6.20 -15.93 18.44
N ALA A 189 -5.98 -14.63 18.30
CA ALA A 189 -6.63 -13.61 19.12
C ALA A 189 -8.02 -13.18 18.57
N GLY A 190 -8.44 -13.69 17.42
CA GLY A 190 -9.69 -13.34 16.75
C GLY A 190 -9.70 -11.93 16.19
N VAL A 191 -8.56 -11.42 15.74
CA VAL A 191 -8.42 -10.09 15.11
C VAL A 191 -7.73 -10.21 13.75
N PRO A 192 -8.02 -9.31 12.77
CA PRO A 192 -7.40 -9.36 11.47
C PRO A 192 -5.94 -8.90 11.51
N LEU A 193 -5.13 -9.46 10.58
CA LEU A 193 -3.83 -8.93 10.23
C LEU A 193 -3.99 -7.91 9.09
N VAL A 194 -3.58 -6.68 9.35
CA VAL A 194 -3.53 -5.58 8.37
C VAL A 194 -2.08 -5.37 7.92
N ILE A 195 -1.81 -5.48 6.64
CA ILE A 195 -0.47 -5.24 6.09
C ILE A 195 -0.49 -4.03 5.15
N ASP A 196 0.36 -3.04 5.43
CA ASP A 196 0.73 -2.04 4.43
C ASP A 196 1.70 -2.70 3.45
N ASN A 197 1.20 -2.93 2.24
CA ASN A 197 1.93 -3.64 1.19
C ASN A 197 2.48 -2.70 0.11
N THR A 198 2.75 -1.46 0.46
CA THR A 198 3.28 -0.48 -0.49
C THR A 198 4.53 -1.00 -1.21
N PHE A 199 5.47 -1.64 -0.49
CA PHE A 199 6.65 -2.28 -1.09
C PHE A 199 6.37 -3.57 -1.85
N GLY A 200 5.19 -4.15 -1.70
CA GLY A 200 4.78 -5.35 -2.43
C GLY A 200 4.30 -5.08 -3.86
N ALA A 201 4.24 -3.81 -4.28
CA ALA A 201 3.91 -3.38 -5.65
C ALA A 201 2.63 -4.05 -6.18
N ALA A 202 1.47 -3.71 -5.59
CA ALA A 202 0.15 -4.27 -5.93
C ALA A 202 0.10 -5.81 -5.89
N GLY A 203 0.87 -6.45 -5.01
CA GLY A 203 0.94 -7.91 -4.90
C GLY A 203 1.88 -8.57 -5.93
N TYR A 204 2.60 -7.79 -6.75
CA TYR A 204 3.54 -8.36 -7.72
C TYR A 204 4.80 -8.90 -7.06
N LEU A 205 5.40 -8.15 -6.15
CA LEU A 205 6.58 -8.60 -5.39
C LEU A 205 6.20 -9.49 -4.20
N CYS A 206 5.24 -9.05 -3.43
CA CYS A 206 4.74 -9.76 -2.25
C CYS A 206 3.21 -9.66 -2.21
N ASN A 207 2.52 -10.80 -2.08
CA ASN A 207 1.09 -10.83 -1.82
C ASN A 207 0.83 -11.35 -0.40
N PRO A 208 0.60 -10.49 0.60
CA PRO A 208 0.42 -10.90 1.98
C PRO A 208 -0.78 -11.80 2.24
N PHE A 209 -1.79 -11.83 1.35
CA PHE A 209 -2.92 -12.77 1.48
C PHE A 209 -2.50 -14.23 1.38
N ASP A 210 -1.42 -14.52 0.64
CA ASP A 210 -0.85 -15.88 0.56
C ASP A 210 -0.25 -16.34 1.89
N TRP A 211 -0.08 -15.41 2.85
CA TRP A 211 0.60 -15.60 4.12
C TRP A 211 -0.22 -15.19 5.36
N GLY A 212 -1.54 -15.13 5.22
CA GLY A 212 -2.46 -14.94 6.33
C GLY A 212 -2.79 -13.49 6.68
N ALA A 213 -2.49 -12.53 5.83
CA ALA A 213 -3.10 -11.21 5.96
C ALA A 213 -4.59 -11.26 5.59
N ASP A 214 -5.39 -10.40 6.23
CA ASP A 214 -6.83 -10.29 5.98
C ASP A 214 -7.17 -9.01 5.23
N ILE A 215 -6.42 -7.96 5.51
CA ILE A 215 -6.60 -6.63 4.94
C ILE A 215 -5.24 -6.12 4.45
N ILE A 216 -5.23 -5.59 3.24
CA ILE A 216 -4.07 -4.90 2.70
C ILE A 216 -4.42 -3.42 2.55
N VAL A 217 -3.50 -2.54 2.94
CA VAL A 217 -3.45 -1.14 2.53
C VAL A 217 -2.22 -0.92 1.66
N ASP A 218 -2.31 -0.02 0.68
CA ASP A 218 -1.20 0.24 -0.23
C ASP A 218 -1.22 1.71 -0.66
N SER A 219 -0.06 2.34 -0.69
CA SER A 219 0.09 3.68 -1.25
C SER A 219 0.23 3.59 -2.77
N ALA A 220 -0.89 3.73 -3.47
CA ALA A 220 -0.92 3.71 -4.92
C ALA A 220 -0.06 4.79 -5.60
N THR A 221 0.31 5.83 -4.85
CA THR A 221 1.25 6.88 -5.23
C THR A 221 2.60 6.31 -5.71
N LYS A 222 3.01 5.13 -5.19
CA LYS A 222 4.30 4.50 -5.38
C LYS A 222 4.29 3.61 -6.64
N TRP A 223 4.60 2.35 -6.54
CA TRP A 223 4.72 1.43 -7.68
C TRP A 223 3.46 1.32 -8.54
N ILE A 224 2.26 1.47 -7.95
CA ILE A 224 0.99 1.39 -8.70
C ILE A 224 0.93 2.49 -9.75
N ASN A 225 1.16 3.74 -9.38
CA ASN A 225 1.30 4.85 -10.33
C ASN A 225 2.63 4.75 -11.09
N GLY A 226 3.75 4.71 -10.36
CA GLY A 226 5.11 4.48 -10.85
C GLY A 226 5.69 5.58 -11.74
N HIS A 227 5.06 6.77 -11.78
CA HIS A 227 5.44 7.88 -12.65
C HIS A 227 5.45 9.23 -11.93
N GLY A 228 5.25 9.25 -10.61
CA GLY A 228 5.23 10.49 -9.82
C GLY A 228 4.09 11.47 -10.19
N THR A 229 3.06 11.03 -10.92
CA THR A 229 2.06 11.91 -11.55
C THR A 229 0.77 12.04 -10.75
N ALA A 230 0.47 11.11 -9.84
CA ALA A 230 -0.77 11.09 -9.07
C ALA A 230 -0.57 10.52 -7.67
N MET A 231 -1.39 10.98 -6.72
CA MET A 231 -1.49 10.38 -5.39
C MET A 231 -2.71 9.48 -5.30
N GLY A 232 -2.57 8.38 -4.53
CA GLY A 232 -3.67 7.49 -4.27
C GLY A 232 -3.34 6.48 -3.18
N GLY A 233 -4.37 5.82 -2.68
CA GLY A 233 -4.28 4.68 -1.80
C GLY A 233 -5.35 3.66 -2.14
N ILE A 234 -5.19 2.48 -1.61
CA ILE A 234 -6.15 1.39 -1.79
C ILE A 234 -6.24 0.56 -0.52
N ILE A 235 -7.43 0.13 -0.17
CA ILE A 235 -7.71 -0.88 0.85
C ILE A 235 -8.19 -2.11 0.09
N VAL A 236 -7.65 -3.28 0.38
CA VAL A 236 -8.10 -4.54 -0.22
C VAL A 236 -8.56 -5.48 0.89
N ASP A 237 -9.79 -5.97 0.75
CA ASP A 237 -10.39 -6.96 1.65
C ASP A 237 -10.13 -8.36 1.08
N GLY A 238 -9.44 -9.21 1.85
CA GLY A 238 -9.19 -10.60 1.48
C GLY A 238 -10.45 -11.46 1.49
N GLY A 239 -11.46 -11.06 2.28
CA GLY A 239 -12.73 -11.79 2.44
C GLY A 239 -12.60 -13.12 3.19
N THR A 240 -11.52 -13.33 3.92
CA THR A 240 -11.22 -14.58 4.65
C THR A 240 -11.50 -14.47 6.14
N PHE A 241 -11.55 -13.25 6.70
CA PHE A 241 -11.74 -13.03 8.12
C PHE A 241 -13.20 -13.22 8.53
N ASP A 242 -13.41 -13.91 9.66
CA ASP A 242 -14.73 -14.10 10.26
C ASP A 242 -15.14 -12.89 11.12
N TRP A 243 -15.93 -12.01 10.56
CA TRP A 243 -16.47 -10.83 11.26
C TRP A 243 -17.53 -11.17 12.30
N GLY A 244 -18.11 -12.40 12.25
CA GLY A 244 -19.12 -12.88 13.19
C GLY A 244 -18.58 -13.45 14.50
N ASN A 245 -17.27 -13.27 14.78
CA ASN A 245 -16.61 -13.82 15.97
C ASN A 245 -16.91 -13.07 17.28
N GLY A 246 -17.79 -12.06 17.26
CA GLY A 246 -18.23 -11.28 18.42
C GLY A 246 -17.34 -10.09 18.81
N LYS A 247 -16.20 -9.87 18.14
CA LYS A 247 -15.30 -8.75 18.44
C LYS A 247 -15.59 -7.48 17.65
N PHE A 248 -16.40 -7.55 16.60
CA PHE A 248 -16.64 -6.45 15.66
C PHE A 248 -18.12 -6.06 15.59
N PRO A 249 -18.73 -5.54 16.70
CA PRO A 249 -20.15 -5.17 16.71
C PRO A 249 -20.46 -4.02 15.73
N ASN A 250 -19.47 -3.26 15.31
CA ASN A 250 -19.58 -2.22 14.28
C ASN A 250 -19.66 -2.79 12.84
N ILE A 251 -19.44 -4.10 12.62
CA ILE A 251 -19.57 -4.82 11.34
C ILE A 251 -20.69 -5.88 11.44
N ASP A 252 -20.70 -6.70 12.48
CA ASP A 252 -21.71 -7.74 12.73
C ASP A 252 -22.76 -7.32 13.80
N GLY A 253 -23.04 -6.04 13.89
CA GLY A 253 -24.11 -5.49 14.72
C GLY A 253 -25.03 -4.57 13.91
N PRO A 254 -26.06 -3.99 14.56
CA PRO A 254 -26.95 -3.02 13.91
C PRO A 254 -26.22 -1.70 13.66
N SER A 255 -26.15 -1.29 12.40
CA SER A 255 -25.58 0.00 12.01
C SER A 255 -26.56 1.14 12.28
N GLU A 256 -26.16 2.13 13.10
CA GLU A 256 -26.98 3.33 13.36
C GLU A 256 -27.19 4.16 12.08
N GLY A 257 -26.17 4.26 11.23
CA GLY A 257 -26.21 5.03 9.98
C GLY A 257 -27.08 4.41 8.89
N TYR A 258 -27.53 3.14 9.06
CA TYR A 258 -28.31 2.38 8.08
C TYR A 258 -29.50 1.65 8.73
N HIS A 259 -30.25 2.34 9.60
CA HIS A 259 -31.49 1.84 10.20
C HIS A 259 -31.39 0.45 10.84
N GLY A 260 -30.24 0.12 11.43
CA GLY A 260 -30.00 -1.18 12.06
C GLY A 260 -29.56 -2.29 11.11
N LEU A 261 -29.20 -1.99 9.86
CA LEU A 261 -28.63 -2.97 8.92
C LEU A 261 -27.37 -3.59 9.51
N ASN A 262 -27.32 -4.91 9.53
CA ASN A 262 -26.11 -5.65 9.89
C ASN A 262 -25.31 -5.93 8.61
N LEU A 263 -24.13 -5.30 8.48
CA LEU A 263 -23.31 -5.35 7.27
C LEU A 263 -22.81 -6.78 6.98
N TYR A 264 -22.40 -7.51 8.02
CA TYR A 264 -21.92 -8.89 7.82
C TYR A 264 -23.02 -9.82 7.32
N LYS A 265 -24.23 -9.73 7.88
CA LYS A 265 -25.37 -10.52 7.41
C LYS A 265 -25.82 -10.15 5.99
N ALA A 266 -25.71 -8.88 5.63
CA ALA A 266 -26.14 -8.39 4.31
C ALA A 266 -25.10 -8.68 3.21
N PHE A 267 -23.80 -8.52 3.49
CA PHE A 267 -22.74 -8.54 2.49
C PHE A 267 -21.72 -9.67 2.66
N GLY A 268 -21.85 -10.48 3.72
CA GLY A 268 -20.96 -11.63 3.95
C GLY A 268 -19.50 -11.22 4.03
N ASN A 269 -18.69 -11.89 3.25
CA ASN A 269 -17.24 -11.67 3.21
C ASN A 269 -16.78 -10.33 2.63
N MET A 270 -17.66 -9.50 2.08
CA MET A 270 -17.37 -8.14 1.64
C MET A 270 -17.73 -7.07 2.69
N ALA A 271 -18.18 -7.46 3.87
CA ALA A 271 -18.71 -6.54 4.88
C ALA A 271 -17.72 -5.45 5.29
N PHE A 272 -16.44 -5.79 5.41
CA PHE A 272 -15.41 -4.81 5.75
C PHE A 272 -15.18 -3.78 4.62
N ALA A 273 -15.07 -4.22 3.37
CA ALA A 273 -14.94 -3.31 2.24
C ALA A 273 -16.18 -2.39 2.11
N VAL A 274 -17.40 -2.94 2.31
CA VAL A 274 -18.63 -2.15 2.33
C VAL A 274 -18.57 -1.12 3.46
N LYS A 275 -18.17 -1.48 4.67
CA LYS A 275 -18.01 -0.56 5.79
C LYS A 275 -17.01 0.56 5.46
N CYS A 276 -15.87 0.22 4.90
CA CYS A 276 -14.89 1.24 4.47
C CYS A 276 -15.49 2.21 3.46
N ARG A 277 -16.39 1.77 2.59
CA ARG A 277 -17.06 2.62 1.61
C ARG A 277 -18.15 3.48 2.23
N VAL A 278 -19.07 2.87 3.00
CA VAL A 278 -20.30 3.53 3.45
C VAL A 278 -20.14 4.35 4.72
N ASP A 279 -19.16 4.04 5.56
CA ASP A 279 -18.77 4.83 6.73
C ASP A 279 -17.46 5.59 6.47
N GLY A 280 -16.41 4.87 6.06
CA GLY A 280 -15.08 5.45 5.86
C GLY A 280 -15.06 6.52 4.77
N LEU A 281 -15.23 6.17 3.51
CA LEU A 281 -15.18 7.14 2.40
C LEU A 281 -16.29 8.18 2.49
N ARG A 282 -17.51 7.75 2.78
CA ARG A 282 -18.66 8.66 2.84
C ARG A 282 -18.45 9.77 3.86
N ASP A 283 -18.01 9.41 5.08
CA ASP A 283 -17.99 10.31 6.21
C ASP A 283 -16.64 11.05 6.35
N LEU A 284 -15.51 10.37 6.13
CA LEU A 284 -14.19 11.02 6.18
C LEU A 284 -13.86 11.79 4.89
N GLY A 285 -14.54 11.48 3.78
CA GLY A 285 -14.33 12.17 2.50
C GLY A 285 -13.03 11.84 1.79
N THR A 286 -12.39 10.72 2.11
CA THR A 286 -11.05 10.33 1.63
C THR A 286 -11.04 9.70 0.22
N CYS A 287 -12.04 10.00 -0.61
CA CYS A 287 -12.19 9.45 -1.95
C CYS A 287 -11.11 9.99 -2.92
N PRO A 288 -10.69 9.18 -3.92
CA PRO A 288 -9.77 9.64 -4.96
C PRO A 288 -10.49 10.44 -6.05
N SER A 289 -9.72 11.21 -6.81
CA SER A 289 -10.19 11.77 -8.09
C SER A 289 -10.32 10.68 -9.16
N PRO A 290 -11.35 10.71 -10.04
CA PRO A 290 -11.41 9.80 -11.19
C PRO A 290 -10.23 9.96 -12.16
N PHE A 291 -9.62 11.14 -12.25
CA PHE A 291 -8.37 11.32 -13.02
C PHE A 291 -7.21 10.58 -12.41
N ASP A 292 -7.05 10.62 -11.07
CA ASP A 292 -5.98 9.87 -10.39
C ASP A 292 -6.21 8.36 -10.53
N ALA A 293 -7.45 7.88 -10.38
CA ALA A 293 -7.80 6.49 -10.63
C ALA A 293 -7.44 6.04 -12.06
N TYR A 294 -7.69 6.89 -13.06
CA TYR A 294 -7.30 6.63 -14.44
C TYR A 294 -5.77 6.54 -14.59
N LEU A 295 -5.00 7.45 -13.99
CA LEU A 295 -3.53 7.40 -14.02
C LEU A 295 -2.99 6.16 -13.32
N MET A 296 -3.61 5.71 -12.20
CA MET A 296 -3.28 4.43 -11.56
C MET A 296 -3.50 3.24 -12.50
N MET A 297 -4.59 3.25 -13.27
CA MET A 297 -4.88 2.21 -14.27
C MET A 297 -3.80 2.14 -15.36
N ILE A 298 -3.31 3.29 -15.84
CA ILE A 298 -2.20 3.36 -16.82
C ILE A 298 -0.91 2.83 -16.19
N GLY A 299 -0.57 3.25 -14.97
CA GLY A 299 0.60 2.76 -14.25
C GLY A 299 0.59 1.24 -14.07
N LEU A 300 -0.56 0.67 -13.72
CA LEU A 300 -0.71 -0.78 -13.53
C LEU A 300 -0.41 -1.58 -14.81
N GLU A 301 -0.74 -1.08 -16.00
CA GLU A 301 -0.54 -1.85 -17.26
C GLU A 301 0.94 -2.23 -17.51
N THR A 302 1.89 -1.50 -16.94
CA THR A 302 3.33 -1.75 -17.09
C THR A 302 4.04 -2.11 -15.77
N LEU A 303 3.29 -2.28 -14.67
CA LEU A 303 3.85 -2.45 -13.34
C LEU A 303 4.89 -3.57 -13.26
N SER A 304 4.56 -4.76 -13.74
CA SER A 304 5.46 -5.92 -13.67
C SER A 304 6.77 -5.74 -14.43
N LEU A 305 6.74 -4.98 -15.54
CA LEU A 305 7.93 -4.67 -16.32
C LEU A 305 8.84 -3.69 -15.59
N ARG A 306 8.25 -2.62 -15.04
CA ARG A 306 8.98 -1.60 -14.28
C ARG A 306 9.63 -2.20 -13.03
N VAL A 307 8.84 -2.88 -12.21
CA VAL A 307 9.30 -3.46 -10.96
C VAL A 307 10.41 -4.48 -11.17
N ARG A 308 10.33 -5.32 -12.22
CA ARG A 308 11.41 -6.26 -12.54
C ARG A 308 12.71 -5.53 -12.87
N HIS A 309 12.63 -4.46 -13.66
CA HIS A 309 13.81 -3.66 -14.02
C HIS A 309 14.40 -2.97 -12.77
N GLU A 310 13.55 -2.35 -11.95
CA GLU A 310 13.97 -1.66 -10.71
C GLU A 310 14.65 -2.63 -9.73
N VAL A 311 14.11 -3.85 -9.54
CA VAL A 311 14.72 -4.89 -8.69
C VAL A 311 16.11 -5.28 -9.22
N GLU A 312 16.25 -5.50 -10.53
CA GLU A 312 17.54 -5.85 -11.12
C GLU A 312 18.56 -4.71 -11.00
N SER A 313 18.13 -3.46 -11.26
CA SER A 313 18.97 -2.27 -11.09
C SER A 313 19.39 -2.09 -9.63
N THR A 314 18.46 -2.33 -8.67
CA THR A 314 18.76 -2.26 -7.24
C THR A 314 19.80 -3.30 -6.83
N ARG A 315 19.67 -4.55 -7.29
CA ARG A 315 20.63 -5.62 -7.01
C ARG A 315 22.02 -5.25 -7.53
N ARG A 316 22.14 -4.83 -8.78
CA ARG A 316 23.42 -4.41 -9.39
C ARG A 316 24.03 -3.22 -8.68
N LEU A 317 23.22 -2.22 -8.32
CA LEU A 317 23.70 -1.07 -7.56
C LEU A 317 24.17 -1.46 -6.15
N ALA A 318 23.46 -2.34 -5.47
CA ALA A 318 23.84 -2.83 -4.16
C ALA A 318 25.18 -3.60 -4.19
N GLU A 319 25.35 -4.48 -5.17
CA GLU A 319 26.62 -5.21 -5.40
C GLU A 319 27.80 -4.23 -5.67
N TYR A 320 27.58 -3.24 -6.52
CA TYR A 320 28.60 -2.21 -6.81
C TYR A 320 28.96 -1.39 -5.55
N LEU A 321 27.95 -0.92 -4.81
CA LEU A 321 28.16 -0.06 -3.62
C LEU A 321 28.80 -0.81 -2.45
N ARG A 322 28.57 -2.13 -2.33
CA ARG A 322 29.14 -2.94 -1.24
C ARG A 322 30.66 -2.92 -1.21
N ASP A 323 31.28 -2.90 -2.38
CA ASP A 323 32.73 -2.92 -2.50
C ASP A 323 33.33 -1.52 -2.71
N HIS A 324 32.49 -0.46 -2.70
CA HIS A 324 32.94 0.89 -2.99
C HIS A 324 33.57 1.58 -1.75
N LYS A 325 34.75 2.17 -1.90
CA LYS A 325 35.53 2.80 -0.81
C LYS A 325 34.83 3.97 -0.09
N ALA A 326 33.88 4.64 -0.74
CA ALA A 326 33.10 5.74 -0.16
C ALA A 326 31.92 5.23 0.69
N VAL A 327 31.63 3.93 0.66
CA VAL A 327 30.48 3.31 1.34
C VAL A 327 30.97 2.57 2.56
N LYS A 328 30.35 2.84 3.70
CA LYS A 328 30.62 2.18 4.99
C LYS A 328 29.84 0.89 5.13
N THR A 329 28.53 0.94 4.81
CA THR A 329 27.62 -0.20 4.87
C THR A 329 26.58 -0.14 3.76
N VAL A 330 26.19 -1.32 3.25
CA VAL A 330 25.03 -1.49 2.40
C VAL A 330 24.04 -2.43 3.10
N SER A 331 22.81 -1.98 3.29
CA SER A 331 21.72 -2.82 3.79
C SER A 331 20.76 -3.11 2.63
N TYR A 332 20.76 -4.35 2.18
CA TYR A 332 19.93 -4.82 1.08
C TYR A 332 19.39 -6.22 1.37
N VAL A 333 18.08 -6.40 1.35
CA VAL A 333 17.43 -7.67 1.72
C VAL A 333 17.78 -8.84 0.79
N GLY A 334 18.23 -8.55 -0.44
CA GLY A 334 18.72 -9.56 -1.38
C GLY A 334 20.07 -10.19 -1.00
N PHE A 335 20.80 -9.64 -0.03
CA PHE A 335 22.05 -10.23 0.46
C PHE A 335 21.75 -11.27 1.54
N GLU A 336 22.40 -12.45 1.46
CA GLU A 336 22.19 -13.56 2.40
C GLU A 336 22.53 -13.19 3.86
N GLU A 337 23.47 -12.27 4.06
CA GLU A 337 23.88 -11.76 5.37
C GLU A 337 22.87 -10.79 5.99
N HIS A 338 21.88 -10.29 5.23
CA HIS A 338 20.89 -9.38 5.78
C HIS A 338 19.95 -10.11 6.77
N PRO A 339 19.67 -9.54 7.97
CA PRO A 339 18.87 -10.21 9.01
C PRO A 339 17.51 -10.71 8.53
N SER A 340 16.87 -9.97 7.63
CA SER A 340 15.56 -10.30 7.10
C SER A 340 15.61 -11.09 5.78
N HIS A 341 16.79 -11.53 5.29
CA HIS A 341 16.89 -12.21 4.00
C HIS A 341 15.99 -13.45 3.91
N LYS A 342 15.95 -14.26 4.97
CA LYS A 342 15.10 -15.47 5.02
C LYS A 342 13.62 -15.14 4.83
N ASN A 343 13.12 -14.10 5.48
CA ASN A 343 11.74 -13.65 5.34
C ASN A 343 11.52 -13.05 3.95
N ALA A 344 12.46 -12.24 3.46
CA ALA A 344 12.39 -11.66 2.12
C ALA A 344 12.34 -12.77 1.06
N ALA A 345 13.24 -13.75 1.10
CA ALA A 345 13.27 -14.88 0.19
C ALA A 345 11.98 -15.74 0.23
N LYS A 346 11.33 -15.80 1.41
CA LYS A 346 10.06 -16.51 1.59
C LYS A 346 8.86 -15.77 0.98
N TYR A 347 8.77 -14.45 1.21
CA TYR A 347 7.56 -13.68 0.93
C TYR A 347 7.62 -12.89 -0.37
N PHE A 348 8.82 -12.49 -0.81
CA PHE A 348 9.01 -11.67 -2.01
C PHE A 348 9.47 -12.52 -3.20
N ARG A 349 9.05 -12.15 -4.40
CA ARG A 349 9.58 -12.72 -5.64
C ARG A 349 11.07 -12.40 -5.81
N PHE A 350 11.70 -13.03 -6.79
CA PHE A 350 13.10 -12.80 -7.16
C PHE A 350 14.08 -13.09 -6.02
N ASP A 351 13.83 -14.19 -5.30
CA ASP A 351 14.67 -14.67 -4.19
C ASP A 351 14.86 -13.62 -3.07
N GLY A 352 13.81 -12.82 -2.82
CA GLY A 352 13.80 -11.79 -1.81
C GLY A 352 14.45 -10.47 -2.22
N CYS A 353 14.88 -10.33 -3.47
CA CYS A 353 15.41 -9.06 -3.97
C CYS A 353 14.32 -7.98 -3.97
N GLY A 354 14.57 -6.87 -3.26
CA GLY A 354 13.68 -5.71 -3.18
C GLY A 354 14.09 -4.60 -4.16
N PRO A 355 13.20 -3.63 -4.41
CA PRO A 355 13.47 -2.50 -5.30
C PRO A 355 14.07 -1.28 -4.59
N VAL A 356 14.55 -1.43 -3.37
CA VAL A 356 15.13 -0.37 -2.53
C VAL A 356 16.31 -0.91 -1.74
N LEU A 357 17.32 -0.09 -1.55
CA LEU A 357 18.46 -0.37 -0.67
C LEU A 357 18.79 0.84 0.20
N ASN A 358 19.51 0.58 1.27
CA ASN A 358 20.07 1.60 2.14
C ASN A 358 21.59 1.55 2.14
N VAL A 359 22.22 2.71 2.23
CA VAL A 359 23.67 2.83 2.38
C VAL A 359 24.03 3.84 3.45
N GLU A 360 25.13 3.59 4.15
CA GLU A 360 25.83 4.61 4.94
C GLU A 360 27.13 4.95 4.26
N LEU A 361 27.39 6.25 4.14
CA LEU A 361 28.64 6.71 3.56
C LEU A 361 29.76 6.78 4.58
N VAL A 362 30.99 6.68 4.11
CA VAL A 362 32.17 7.01 4.91
C VAL A 362 32.21 8.54 5.07
N GLY A 363 32.46 9.01 6.30
CA GLY A 363 32.46 10.43 6.64
C GLY A 363 31.33 10.78 7.61
N ASP A 364 30.87 12.00 7.54
CA ASP A 364 29.87 12.59 8.43
C ASP A 364 28.60 13.06 7.67
N VAL A 365 27.75 13.79 8.37
CA VAL A 365 26.51 14.35 7.81
C VAL A 365 26.81 15.32 6.69
N ASP A 366 27.86 16.13 6.83
CA ASP A 366 28.22 17.15 5.80
C ASP A 366 28.73 16.46 4.53
N THR A 367 29.51 15.39 4.66
CA THR A 367 29.93 14.54 3.54
C THR A 367 28.72 13.93 2.83
N THR A 368 27.77 13.41 3.62
CA THR A 368 26.54 12.81 3.07
C THR A 368 25.67 13.84 2.37
N ALA A 369 25.52 15.04 2.95
CA ALA A 369 24.78 16.15 2.32
C ALA A 369 25.43 16.56 1.00
N LYS A 370 26.77 16.73 0.98
CA LYS A 370 27.53 17.08 -0.21
C LYS A 370 27.43 16.03 -1.32
N PHE A 371 27.38 14.73 -0.96
CA PHE A 371 27.12 13.67 -1.92
C PHE A 371 25.75 13.83 -2.56
N VAL A 372 24.68 13.95 -1.74
CA VAL A 372 23.31 14.11 -2.24
C VAL A 372 23.15 15.35 -3.10
N GLU A 373 23.74 16.49 -2.71
CA GLU A 373 23.72 17.75 -3.47
C GLU A 373 24.52 17.70 -4.75
N SER A 374 25.43 16.74 -4.88
CA SER A 374 26.30 16.56 -6.05
C SER A 374 25.71 15.61 -7.11
N LEU A 375 24.61 14.93 -6.81
CA LEU A 375 23.90 14.09 -7.78
C LEU A 375 23.33 14.94 -8.92
N GLU A 376 23.48 14.48 -10.16
CA GLU A 376 23.03 15.16 -11.37
C GLU A 376 21.88 14.45 -12.06
N LEU A 377 21.81 13.11 -11.95
CA LEU A 377 20.75 12.26 -12.49
C LEU A 377 19.75 11.87 -11.43
N ALA A 378 20.22 11.30 -10.32
CA ALA A 378 19.34 10.83 -9.24
C ALA A 378 18.74 12.01 -8.47
N ALA A 379 17.42 11.97 -8.26
CA ALA A 379 16.68 13.05 -7.61
C ALA A 379 16.68 12.92 -6.08
N HIS A 380 17.03 14.00 -5.38
CA HIS A 380 16.86 14.09 -3.93
C HIS A 380 15.41 14.42 -3.57
N MET A 381 14.64 13.42 -3.25
CA MET A 381 13.22 13.58 -2.84
C MET A 381 12.72 12.43 -1.99
N THR A 382 11.50 12.56 -1.43
CA THR A 382 10.90 11.57 -0.52
C THR A 382 9.99 10.57 -1.25
N MET A 383 10.42 10.07 -2.41
CA MET A 383 9.66 9.12 -3.23
C MET A 383 10.33 7.74 -3.24
N ILE A 384 9.62 6.71 -3.68
CA ILE A 384 10.07 5.36 -4.00
C ILE A 384 9.20 4.80 -5.13
N GLY A 385 9.72 3.87 -5.91
CA GLY A 385 8.95 3.21 -6.98
C GLY A 385 8.52 4.16 -8.08
N ASP A 386 9.39 5.12 -8.41
CA ASP A 386 9.23 6.07 -9.50
C ASP A 386 10.04 5.63 -10.72
N SER A 387 9.71 6.15 -11.88
CA SER A 387 10.47 5.94 -13.11
C SER A 387 11.86 6.56 -13.09
N ILE A 388 12.11 7.53 -12.22
CA ILE A 388 13.43 8.13 -12.00
C ILE A 388 14.06 7.62 -10.71
N THR A 389 15.39 7.54 -10.68
CA THR A 389 16.14 7.15 -9.48
C THR A 389 16.03 8.21 -8.39
N VAL A 390 15.68 7.76 -7.19
CA VAL A 390 15.47 8.63 -6.03
C VAL A 390 16.45 8.28 -4.92
N VAL A 391 17.10 9.32 -4.38
CA VAL A 391 17.91 9.26 -3.17
C VAL A 391 17.26 10.09 -2.07
N THR A 392 17.02 9.48 -0.92
CA THR A 392 16.45 10.16 0.25
C THR A 392 17.46 10.13 1.39
N HIS A 393 17.64 11.24 2.08
CA HIS A 393 18.37 11.32 3.35
C HIS A 393 17.36 11.38 4.51
N PRO A 394 17.00 10.25 5.14
CA PRO A 394 15.90 10.20 6.10
C PRO A 394 16.05 11.15 7.29
N ALA A 395 17.27 11.28 7.83
CA ALA A 395 17.55 12.12 8.99
C ALA A 395 17.25 13.61 8.76
N SER A 396 17.41 14.12 7.53
CA SER A 396 17.08 15.51 7.19
C SER A 396 15.69 15.71 6.61
N THR A 397 14.96 14.63 6.29
CA THR A 397 13.67 14.68 5.59
C THR A 397 12.57 13.95 6.35
N THR A 398 12.33 12.69 6.04
CA THR A 398 11.18 11.90 6.51
C THR A 398 11.14 11.66 8.03
N HIS A 399 12.29 11.72 8.71
CA HIS A 399 12.44 11.49 10.15
C HIS A 399 12.94 12.71 10.92
N LYS A 400 13.06 13.87 10.27
CA LYS A 400 13.54 15.13 10.90
C LYS A 400 12.74 15.54 12.13
N GLN A 401 11.47 15.13 12.22
CA GLN A 401 10.57 15.46 13.34
C GLN A 401 10.75 14.53 14.55
N LEU A 402 11.53 13.44 14.42
CA LEU A 402 11.81 12.51 15.51
C LEU A 402 12.95 13.04 16.37
N SER A 403 12.94 12.68 17.66
CA SER A 403 14.11 12.84 18.53
C SER A 403 15.25 11.94 18.06
N GLU A 404 16.51 12.26 18.42
CA GLU A 404 17.66 11.40 18.12
C GLU A 404 17.46 9.96 18.64
N ALA A 405 16.85 9.82 19.82
CA ALA A 405 16.56 8.51 20.42
C ALA A 405 15.48 7.75 19.62
N ASP A 406 14.47 8.44 19.08
CA ASP A 406 13.43 7.82 18.26
C ASP A 406 13.96 7.51 16.86
N MET A 407 14.85 8.35 16.29
CA MET A 407 15.54 8.04 15.03
C MET A 407 16.40 6.79 15.15
N ALA A 408 17.17 6.67 16.24
CA ALA A 408 17.98 5.48 16.48
C ALA A 408 17.12 4.20 16.61
N LYS A 409 15.95 4.28 17.29
CA LYS A 409 15.00 3.16 17.37
C LYS A 409 14.39 2.80 16.00
N ALA A 410 14.20 3.78 15.13
CA ALA A 410 13.74 3.58 13.76
C ALA A 410 14.86 3.12 12.80
N GLY A 411 16.10 2.87 13.31
CA GLY A 411 17.23 2.48 12.49
C GLY A 411 17.77 3.58 11.56
N VAL A 412 17.48 4.85 11.89
CA VAL A 412 17.93 6.01 11.10
C VAL A 412 19.19 6.58 11.70
N THR A 413 20.31 6.40 11.01
CA THR A 413 21.58 7.06 11.35
C THR A 413 21.70 8.42 10.64
N PRO A 414 22.58 9.31 11.12
CA PRO A 414 22.78 10.62 10.49
C PRO A 414 23.31 10.55 9.05
N THR A 415 23.95 9.46 8.66
CA THR A 415 24.58 9.27 7.33
C THR A 415 23.83 8.27 6.45
N LEU A 416 22.67 7.79 6.90
CA LEU A 416 21.84 6.85 6.14
C LEU A 416 21.22 7.50 4.92
N LEU A 417 21.40 6.87 3.76
CA LEU A 417 20.70 7.16 2.53
C LEU A 417 19.81 5.97 2.14
N ARG A 418 18.58 6.25 1.74
CA ARG A 418 17.70 5.27 1.10
C ARG A 418 17.68 5.55 -0.40
N ILE A 419 17.91 4.53 -1.20
CA ILE A 419 18.00 4.60 -2.65
C ILE A 419 16.91 3.73 -3.27
N SER A 420 16.13 4.29 -4.17
CA SER A 420 15.13 3.60 -5.00
C SER A 420 15.51 3.82 -6.46
N PRO A 421 16.24 2.89 -7.10
CA PRO A 421 16.55 2.99 -8.53
C PRO A 421 15.29 3.04 -9.38
N GLY A 422 15.32 3.87 -10.42
CA GLY A 422 14.26 4.00 -11.40
C GLY A 422 14.49 3.10 -12.63
N LEU A 423 14.06 3.62 -13.79
CA LEU A 423 14.10 2.91 -15.06
C LEU A 423 15.29 3.30 -15.95
N GLU A 424 16.17 4.17 -15.44
CA GLU A 424 17.37 4.58 -16.14
C GLU A 424 18.33 3.40 -16.34
N ASN A 425 19.25 3.54 -17.30
CA ASN A 425 20.32 2.57 -17.45
C ASN A 425 21.19 2.56 -16.18
N ILE A 426 21.43 1.38 -15.64
CA ILE A 426 22.16 1.22 -14.36
C ILE A 426 23.60 1.78 -14.44
N GLU A 427 24.26 1.72 -15.60
CA GLU A 427 25.60 2.27 -15.76
C GLU A 427 25.61 3.80 -15.64
N ASP A 428 24.53 4.48 -16.07
CA ASP A 428 24.38 5.92 -15.93
C ASP A 428 24.13 6.29 -14.46
N ILE A 429 23.35 5.49 -13.72
CA ILE A 429 23.13 5.67 -12.27
C ILE A 429 24.46 5.51 -11.52
N ILE A 430 25.26 4.48 -11.85
CA ILE A 430 26.58 4.25 -11.26
C ILE A 430 27.52 5.42 -11.57
N ALA A 431 27.53 5.92 -12.81
CA ALA A 431 28.37 7.05 -13.21
C ALA A 431 28.00 8.34 -12.45
N ASP A 432 26.70 8.56 -12.20
CA ASP A 432 26.23 9.71 -11.40
C ASP A 432 26.72 9.60 -9.95
N PHE A 433 26.67 8.41 -9.37
CA PHE A 433 27.15 8.17 -8.00
C PHE A 433 28.67 8.35 -7.91
N GLU A 434 29.43 7.86 -8.89
CA GLU A 434 30.90 8.03 -8.93
C GLU A 434 31.32 9.51 -8.97
N GLN A 435 30.68 10.32 -9.82
CA GLN A 435 30.98 11.74 -9.88
C GLN A 435 30.61 12.48 -8.59
N ALA A 436 29.49 12.07 -7.93
CA ALA A 436 29.06 12.63 -6.65
C ALA A 436 30.01 12.23 -5.50
N PHE A 437 30.46 10.97 -5.43
CA PHE A 437 31.51 10.54 -4.49
C PHE A 437 32.82 11.32 -4.67
N ALA A 438 33.24 11.50 -5.92
CA ALA A 438 34.45 12.26 -6.20
C ALA A 438 34.40 13.75 -5.76
N LYS A 439 33.16 14.32 -5.71
CA LYS A 439 32.94 15.69 -5.20
C LYS A 439 32.83 15.72 -3.67
N ALA A 440 32.18 14.72 -3.06
CA ALA A 440 31.90 14.68 -1.63
C ALA A 440 33.12 14.34 -0.77
N LEU A 441 34.04 13.53 -1.27
CA LEU A 441 35.25 13.07 -0.53
C LEU A 441 36.47 13.95 -0.74
N LYS A 442 36.33 15.07 -1.43
CA LYS A 442 37.40 16.12 -1.54
C LYS A 442 37.30 17.06 -0.34
#